data_92cb5cfa7e621598c485507bf16b6583
#
_entry.id   92cb5cfa7e621598c485507bf16b6583
#
_cell.length_a   1.000
_cell.length_b   1.000
_cell.length_c   1.000
_cell.angle_alpha   90.00
_cell.angle_beta   90.00
_cell.angle_gamma   90.00
#
_symmetry.space_group_name_H-M   'P 1'
#
loop_
_entity.id
_entity.type
_entity.pdbx_description
1 polymer ?
#
loop_
_entity_poly.entity_id
_entity_poly.type
_entity_poly.pdbx_seq_one_letter_code
_entity_poly.pdbx_strand_id
1 'polypeptide(L)'
;MQQIRFCTAVLAVCASFLTFAAPATAGGLQRPPDAAIKAENARWAEAFGRGDYDAIGRLYTNDGTLLPPGGDKVTGGGAIAEYFTNGYAGSAPHTVSFSNYEFYGNDQAVTEVSDAEIRDHGGRLKYRGKQILIFLKQDGAWKLHRDIWNDYAPLKSDGR
;
A
#
# COMPACT_ATOMS: atom_id res chain seq x y z
N MET A 1 43.74 -54.46 -63.25
CA MET A 1 43.88 -53.60 -62.04
C MET A 1 42.74 -52.57 -62.16
N GLN A 2 41.66 -52.76 -61.37
CA GLN A 2 40.44 -52.00 -61.46
C GLN A 2 40.32 -51.14 -60.21
N GLN A 3 40.37 -49.83 -60.42
CA GLN A 3 40.26 -48.83 -59.36
C GLN A 3 38.79 -48.63 -59.02
N ILE A 4 38.37 -48.94 -57.80
CA ILE A 4 37.02 -48.69 -57.28
C ILE A 4 37.01 -47.29 -56.64
N ARG A 5 36.22 -46.39 -57.21
CA ARG A 5 35.96 -45.05 -56.65
C ARG A 5 34.77 -45.11 -55.68
N PHE A 6 35.03 -44.85 -54.41
CA PHE A 6 33.97 -44.67 -53.41
C PHE A 6 33.44 -43.23 -53.48
N CYS A 7 32.17 -43.12 -53.83
CA CYS A 7 31.43 -41.86 -53.71
C CYS A 7 30.90 -41.72 -52.27
N THR A 8 31.42 -40.76 -51.51
CA THR A 8 30.93 -40.43 -50.18
C THR A 8 29.81 -39.43 -50.34
N ALA A 9 28.56 -39.87 -50.07
CA ALA A 9 27.39 -39.00 -49.99
C ALA A 9 27.38 -38.31 -48.62
N VAL A 10 27.48 -37.00 -48.60
CA VAL A 10 27.31 -36.16 -47.38
C VAL A 10 25.81 -35.85 -47.24
N LEU A 11 25.17 -36.46 -46.25
CA LEU A 11 23.82 -36.07 -45.85
C LEU A 11 23.88 -34.80 -45.01
N ALA A 12 23.41 -33.68 -45.57
CA ALA A 12 23.18 -32.46 -44.79
C ALA A 12 21.86 -32.59 -44.02
N VAL A 13 21.94 -32.73 -42.70
CA VAL A 13 20.78 -32.68 -41.79
C VAL A 13 20.46 -31.22 -41.52
N CYS A 14 19.44 -30.66 -42.13
CA CYS A 14 18.87 -29.36 -41.78
C CYS A 14 18.04 -29.51 -40.47
N ALA A 15 18.61 -29.13 -39.35
CA ALA A 15 17.88 -29.01 -38.10
C ALA A 15 17.05 -27.72 -38.14
N SER A 16 15.77 -27.84 -38.36
CA SER A 16 14.81 -26.72 -38.25
C SER A 16 14.54 -26.44 -36.79
N PHE A 17 15.11 -25.36 -36.25
CA PHE A 17 14.75 -24.87 -34.92
C PHE A 17 13.37 -24.20 -34.99
N LEU A 18 12.34 -24.90 -34.52
CA LEU A 18 11.04 -24.32 -34.24
C LEU A 18 11.18 -23.46 -32.96
N THR A 19 11.30 -22.14 -33.15
CA THR A 19 11.19 -21.20 -32.02
C THR A 19 9.73 -21.15 -31.60
N PHE A 20 9.42 -21.83 -30.50
CA PHE A 20 8.14 -21.61 -29.79
C PHE A 20 8.19 -20.20 -29.16
N ALA A 21 7.55 -19.25 -29.81
CA ALA A 21 7.21 -17.99 -29.16
C ALA A 21 6.15 -18.30 -28.09
N ALA A 22 6.54 -18.22 -26.82
CA ALA A 22 5.57 -18.26 -25.73
C ALA A 22 4.57 -17.11 -25.92
N PRO A 23 3.25 -17.35 -25.80
CA PRO A 23 2.29 -16.27 -25.86
C PRO A 23 2.62 -15.28 -24.73
N ALA A 24 2.90 -14.02 -25.07
CA ALA A 24 2.90 -12.95 -24.11
C ALA A 24 1.50 -12.92 -23.50
N THR A 25 1.36 -13.41 -22.26
CA THR A 25 0.16 -13.18 -21.48
C THR A 25 0.01 -11.68 -21.36
N ALA A 26 -0.96 -11.12 -22.10
CA ALA A 26 -1.41 -9.75 -21.88
C ALA A 26 -1.70 -9.65 -20.38
N GLY A 27 -0.88 -8.88 -19.66
CA GLY A 27 -1.08 -8.63 -18.24
C GLY A 27 -2.46 -8.01 -18.10
N GLY A 28 -3.47 -8.84 -17.78
CA GLY A 28 -4.76 -8.34 -17.34
C GLY A 28 -4.46 -7.37 -16.20
N LEU A 29 -5.16 -6.24 -16.15
CA LEU A 29 -5.08 -5.29 -15.04
C LEU A 29 -5.27 -6.10 -13.76
N GLN A 30 -4.16 -6.38 -13.08
CA GLN A 30 -4.19 -7.19 -11.86
C GLN A 30 -4.91 -6.36 -10.82
N ARG A 31 -6.03 -6.89 -10.34
CA ARG A 31 -6.83 -6.21 -9.34
C ARG A 31 -5.95 -5.93 -8.11
N PRO A 32 -5.98 -4.70 -7.54
CA PRO A 32 -5.26 -4.40 -6.32
C PRO A 32 -5.57 -5.41 -5.20
N PRO A 33 -4.63 -5.70 -4.30
CA PRO A 33 -4.83 -6.64 -3.20
C PRO A 33 -5.63 -5.99 -2.05
N ASP A 34 -6.90 -5.65 -2.30
CA ASP A 34 -7.80 -4.91 -1.41
C ASP A 34 -7.77 -5.44 0.04
N ALA A 35 -7.84 -6.76 0.21
CA ALA A 35 -7.87 -7.38 1.55
C ALA A 35 -6.55 -7.18 2.31
N ALA A 36 -5.41 -7.21 1.60
CA ALA A 36 -4.11 -7.00 2.22
C ALA A 36 -3.93 -5.55 2.68
N ILE A 37 -4.37 -4.57 1.87
CA ILE A 37 -4.32 -3.15 2.23
C ILE A 37 -5.25 -2.85 3.42
N LYS A 38 -6.47 -3.37 3.42
CA LYS A 38 -7.39 -3.25 4.56
C LYS A 38 -6.81 -3.85 5.85
N ALA A 39 -6.03 -4.93 5.74
CA ALA A 39 -5.34 -5.51 6.90
C ALA A 39 -4.25 -4.57 7.45
N GLU A 40 -3.53 -3.83 6.62
CA GLU A 40 -2.58 -2.81 7.10
C GLU A 40 -3.29 -1.64 7.79
N ASN A 41 -4.42 -1.19 7.24
CA ASN A 41 -5.26 -0.17 7.90
C ASN A 41 -5.76 -0.64 9.27
N ALA A 42 -6.15 -1.92 9.38
CA ALA A 42 -6.57 -2.49 10.67
C ALA A 42 -5.41 -2.52 11.68
N ARG A 43 -4.18 -2.86 11.26
CA ARG A 43 -2.98 -2.80 12.12
C ARG A 43 -2.69 -1.38 12.59
N TRP A 44 -2.82 -0.40 11.68
CA TRP A 44 -2.64 1.01 12.00
C TRP A 44 -3.68 1.46 13.04
N ALA A 45 -4.96 1.16 12.82
CA ALA A 45 -6.05 1.51 13.72
C ALA A 45 -5.89 0.87 15.11
N GLU A 46 -5.45 -0.39 15.15
CA GLU A 46 -5.18 -1.10 16.40
C GLU A 46 -4.01 -0.47 17.18
N ALA A 47 -2.90 -0.15 16.49
CA ALA A 47 -1.76 0.51 17.11
C ALA A 47 -2.14 1.90 17.66
N PHE A 48 -2.89 2.67 16.88
CA PHE A 48 -3.39 3.97 17.30
C PHE A 48 -4.30 3.86 18.53
N GLY A 49 -5.23 2.91 18.52
CA GLY A 49 -6.15 2.67 19.64
C GLY A 49 -5.45 2.26 20.95
N ARG A 50 -4.26 1.65 20.87
CA ARG A 50 -3.42 1.31 22.02
C ARG A 50 -2.44 2.42 22.43
N GLY A 51 -2.34 3.50 21.63
CA GLY A 51 -1.30 4.52 21.82
C GLY A 51 0.12 4.02 21.50
N ASP A 52 0.25 2.93 20.71
CA ASP A 52 1.53 2.38 20.28
C ASP A 52 2.00 3.08 19.00
N TYR A 53 2.43 4.34 19.15
CA TYR A 53 2.81 5.17 18.01
C TYR A 53 4.13 4.73 17.37
N ASP A 54 4.98 4.05 18.10
CA ASP A 54 6.17 3.39 17.53
C ASP A 54 5.77 2.26 16.56
N ALA A 55 4.73 1.50 16.89
CA ALA A 55 4.19 0.51 15.96
C ALA A 55 3.64 1.18 14.70
N ILE A 56 2.97 2.33 14.80
CA ILE A 56 2.53 3.11 13.64
C ILE A 56 3.73 3.47 12.78
N GLY A 57 4.79 4.06 13.34
CA GLY A 57 5.99 4.43 12.59
C GLY A 57 6.61 3.26 11.80
N ARG A 58 6.54 2.04 12.34
CA ARG A 58 7.03 0.81 11.68
C ARG A 58 6.16 0.33 10.52
N LEU A 59 4.94 0.80 10.37
CA LEU A 59 4.07 0.49 9.23
C LEU A 59 4.43 1.27 7.96
N TYR A 60 5.26 2.32 8.09
CA TYR A 60 5.69 3.13 6.96
C TYR A 60 6.98 2.62 6.34
N THR A 61 7.23 3.01 5.09
CA THR A 61 8.55 2.83 4.45
C THR A 61 9.58 3.73 5.15
N ASN A 62 10.87 3.47 4.96
CA ASN A 62 11.95 4.27 5.59
C ASN A 62 11.85 5.77 5.24
N ASP A 63 11.36 6.09 4.04
CA ASP A 63 11.09 7.43 3.52
C ASP A 63 9.58 7.76 3.49
N GLY A 64 8.78 7.00 4.25
CA GLY A 64 7.35 7.22 4.42
C GLY A 64 7.07 8.62 4.93
N THR A 65 6.03 9.25 4.41
CA THR A 65 5.77 10.67 4.68
C THR A 65 4.30 10.92 4.98
N LEU A 66 4.03 11.59 6.10
CA LEU A 66 2.75 12.22 6.36
C LEU A 66 2.68 13.59 5.67
N LEU A 67 1.51 13.93 5.21
CA LEU A 67 1.15 15.20 4.56
C LEU A 67 -0.09 15.76 5.29
N PRO A 68 0.07 16.22 6.56
CA PRO A 68 -1.04 16.66 7.38
C PRO A 68 -1.66 17.95 6.86
N PRO A 69 -2.97 18.15 7.02
CA PRO A 69 -3.62 19.40 6.61
C PRO A 69 -3.06 20.58 7.41
N GLY A 70 -2.62 21.61 6.70
CA GLY A 70 -2.09 22.85 7.31
C GLY A 70 -0.75 22.71 8.03
N GLY A 71 -0.10 21.55 7.96
CA GLY A 71 1.18 21.26 8.61
C GLY A 71 2.31 20.96 7.63
N ASP A 72 3.54 20.91 8.14
CA ASP A 72 4.71 20.49 7.39
C ASP A 72 4.72 18.97 7.15
N LYS A 73 5.47 18.56 6.14
CA LYS A 73 5.72 17.13 5.89
C LYS A 73 6.49 16.52 7.05
N VAL A 74 6.08 15.30 7.44
CA VAL A 74 6.77 14.50 8.45
C VAL A 74 7.30 13.24 7.79
N THR A 75 8.61 13.05 7.72
CA THR A 75 9.24 11.97 6.97
C THR A 75 10.03 11.03 7.88
N GLY A 76 9.83 9.73 7.68
CA GLY A 76 10.50 8.65 8.40
C GLY A 76 9.74 8.17 9.63
N GLY A 77 9.82 6.85 9.89
CA GLY A 77 9.01 6.19 10.92
C GLY A 77 9.16 6.78 12.33
N GLY A 78 10.37 7.19 12.71
CA GLY A 78 10.61 7.82 14.03
C GLY A 78 9.90 9.17 14.17
N ALA A 79 10.02 10.04 13.16
CA ALA A 79 9.34 11.34 13.16
C ALA A 79 7.81 11.19 13.08
N ILE A 80 7.33 10.16 12.37
CA ILE A 80 5.89 9.83 12.31
C ILE A 80 5.40 9.38 13.69
N ALA A 81 6.14 8.52 14.38
CA ALA A 81 5.80 8.10 15.75
C ALA A 81 5.74 9.30 16.72
N GLU A 82 6.72 10.19 16.62
CA GLU A 82 6.77 11.43 17.41
C GLU A 82 5.59 12.35 17.10
N TYR A 83 5.22 12.52 15.83
CA TYR A 83 4.07 13.32 15.41
C TYR A 83 2.78 12.85 16.11
N PHE A 84 2.51 11.54 16.10
CA PHE A 84 1.32 11.00 16.77
C PHE A 84 1.44 11.06 18.29
N THR A 85 2.62 10.80 18.85
CA THR A 85 2.86 10.96 20.30
C THR A 85 2.52 12.37 20.74
N ASN A 86 3.04 13.40 20.07
CA ASN A 86 2.80 14.80 20.42
C ASN A 86 1.35 15.23 20.21
N GLY A 87 0.72 14.73 19.14
CA GLY A 87 -0.67 15.06 18.82
C GLY A 87 -1.70 14.44 19.78
N TYR A 88 -1.36 13.32 20.43
CA TYR A 88 -2.30 12.54 21.24
C TYR A 88 -1.79 12.25 22.66
N ALA A 89 -0.69 12.88 23.10
CA ALA A 89 -0.17 12.73 24.46
C ALA A 89 -1.25 13.04 25.50
N GLY A 90 -1.46 12.10 26.43
CA GLY A 90 -2.46 12.25 27.49
C GLY A 90 -3.92 12.10 27.05
N SER A 91 -4.17 11.81 25.78
CA SER A 91 -5.51 11.49 25.31
C SER A 91 -5.96 10.11 25.78
N ALA A 92 -7.26 9.97 26.06
CA ALA A 92 -7.87 8.65 26.27
C ALA A 92 -7.79 7.85 24.94
N PRO A 93 -7.77 6.50 25.03
CA PRO A 93 -7.80 5.65 23.83
C PRO A 93 -8.93 6.04 22.90
N HIS A 94 -8.61 6.06 21.60
CA HIS A 94 -9.56 6.34 20.54
C HIS A 94 -9.71 5.12 19.64
N THR A 95 -10.86 4.98 19.02
CA THR A 95 -11.04 4.00 17.94
C THR A 95 -10.98 4.71 16.59
N VAL A 96 -10.31 4.08 15.64
CA VAL A 96 -10.26 4.54 14.26
C VAL A 96 -10.97 3.52 13.39
N SER A 97 -11.77 3.99 12.47
CA SER A 97 -12.42 3.16 11.45
C SER A 97 -12.26 3.79 10.08
N PHE A 98 -12.13 2.93 9.07
CA PHE A 98 -12.02 3.34 7.67
C PHE A 98 -13.19 2.76 6.87
N SER A 99 -13.67 3.52 5.88
CA SER A 99 -14.81 3.15 5.06
C SER A 99 -14.70 3.72 3.65
N ASN A 100 -15.66 3.39 2.78
CA ASN A 100 -15.75 3.93 1.42
C ASN A 100 -14.47 3.77 0.59
N TYR A 101 -13.88 2.57 0.68
CA TYR A 101 -12.62 2.28 0.03
C TYR A 101 -12.71 2.22 -1.49
N GLU A 102 -11.77 2.90 -2.14
CA GLU A 102 -11.43 2.72 -3.55
C GLU A 102 -9.94 2.36 -3.65
N PHE A 103 -9.60 1.40 -4.51
CA PHE A 103 -8.23 0.95 -4.69
C PHE A 103 -7.79 1.04 -6.15
N TYR A 104 -6.60 1.58 -6.37
CA TYR A 104 -5.98 1.73 -7.67
C TYR A 104 -4.55 1.22 -7.61
N GLY A 105 -4.05 0.57 -8.67
CA GLY A 105 -2.68 0.10 -8.73
C GLY A 105 -2.55 -1.38 -9.05
N ASN A 106 -1.51 -2.03 -8.49
CA ASN A 106 -1.15 -3.40 -8.79
C ASN A 106 -0.56 -4.11 -7.55
N ASP A 107 0.14 -5.23 -7.76
CA ASP A 107 0.75 -6.04 -6.70
C ASP A 107 2.07 -5.46 -6.12
N GLN A 108 2.53 -4.29 -6.59
CA GLN A 108 3.74 -3.60 -6.10
C GLN A 108 3.43 -2.25 -5.47
N ALA A 109 2.41 -1.56 -5.97
CA ALA A 109 2.01 -0.25 -5.48
C ALA A 109 0.48 -0.11 -5.54
N VAL A 110 -0.11 0.36 -4.45
CA VAL A 110 -1.54 0.60 -4.33
C VAL A 110 -1.79 2.01 -3.82
N THR A 111 -2.68 2.73 -4.49
CA THR A 111 -3.30 3.94 -3.98
C THR A 111 -4.67 3.57 -3.41
N GLU A 112 -4.92 3.95 -2.18
CA GLU A 112 -6.21 3.86 -1.52
C GLU A 112 -6.83 5.25 -1.40
N VAL A 113 -8.11 5.37 -1.70
CA VAL A 113 -8.94 6.50 -1.31
C VAL A 113 -9.97 5.97 -0.33
N SER A 114 -10.12 6.61 0.82
CA SER A 114 -11.07 6.17 1.84
C SER A 114 -11.49 7.32 2.77
N ASP A 115 -12.51 7.06 3.57
CA ASP A 115 -12.91 7.91 4.70
C ASP A 115 -12.34 7.35 5.99
N ALA A 116 -12.00 8.26 6.92
CA ALA A 116 -11.56 7.92 8.26
C ALA A 116 -12.44 8.60 9.32
N GLU A 117 -12.78 7.86 10.37
CA GLU A 117 -13.45 8.39 11.56
C GLU A 117 -12.65 8.04 12.81
N ILE A 118 -12.53 9.00 13.73
CA ILE A 118 -11.98 8.80 15.07
C ILE A 118 -13.08 9.03 16.09
N ARG A 119 -13.27 8.09 17.00
CA ARG A 119 -14.24 8.18 18.08
C ARG A 119 -13.55 8.07 19.42
N ASP A 120 -14.06 8.81 20.42
CA ASP A 120 -13.58 8.68 21.79
C ASP A 120 -14.08 7.37 22.44
N HIS A 121 -13.62 7.10 23.66
CA HIS A 121 -13.97 5.90 24.41
C HIS A 121 -15.49 5.74 24.64
N GLY A 122 -16.25 6.83 24.66
CA GLY A 122 -17.71 6.83 24.73
C GLY A 122 -18.41 6.64 23.38
N GLY A 123 -17.65 6.39 22.29
CA GLY A 123 -18.20 6.21 20.94
C GLY A 123 -18.57 7.53 20.23
N ARG A 124 -18.31 8.69 20.84
CA ARG A 124 -18.65 9.99 20.26
C ARG A 124 -17.64 10.32 19.16
N LEU A 125 -18.13 10.72 17.99
CA LEU A 125 -17.31 11.16 16.87
C LEU A 125 -16.49 12.40 17.24
N LYS A 126 -15.18 12.30 17.11
CA LYS A 126 -14.20 13.37 17.37
C LYS A 126 -13.62 13.94 16.09
N TYR A 127 -13.47 13.09 15.07
CA TYR A 127 -12.87 13.45 13.80
C TYR A 127 -13.50 12.67 12.66
N ARG A 128 -13.65 13.31 11.52
CA ARG A 128 -14.02 12.70 10.25
C ARG A 128 -13.24 13.34 9.13
N GLY A 129 -12.57 12.55 8.35
CA GLY A 129 -11.77 12.99 7.21
C GLY A 129 -11.85 12.03 6.04
N LYS A 130 -11.26 12.46 4.94
CA LYS A 130 -11.03 11.68 3.74
C LYS A 130 -9.54 11.65 3.48
N GLN A 131 -9.04 10.54 2.94
CA GLN A 131 -7.61 10.31 2.79
C GLN A 131 -7.26 9.68 1.45
N ILE A 132 -6.02 9.91 1.05
CA ILE A 132 -5.34 9.17 -0.02
C ILE A 132 -4.08 8.59 0.58
N LEU A 133 -3.98 7.26 0.54
CA LEU A 133 -2.83 6.52 1.03
C LEU A 133 -2.13 5.84 -0.14
N ILE A 134 -0.81 5.90 -0.17
CA ILE A 134 -0.01 5.13 -1.12
C ILE A 134 0.75 4.07 -0.36
N PHE A 135 0.53 2.81 -0.73
CA PHE A 135 1.24 1.65 -0.21
C PHE A 135 2.23 1.15 -1.24
N LEU A 136 3.41 0.78 -0.79
CA LEU A 136 4.41 0.07 -1.59
C LEU A 136 4.67 -1.31 -0.98
N LYS A 137 4.91 -2.29 -1.84
CA LYS A 137 5.32 -3.62 -1.38
C LYS A 137 6.84 -3.66 -1.26
N GLN A 138 7.34 -3.85 -0.04
CA GLN A 138 8.77 -3.96 0.26
C GLN A 138 9.01 -5.26 1.03
N ASP A 139 9.95 -6.09 0.55
CA ASP A 139 10.31 -7.38 1.15
C ASP A 139 9.10 -8.29 1.44
N GLY A 140 8.12 -8.27 0.52
CA GLY A 140 6.89 -9.05 0.62
C GLY A 140 5.80 -8.46 1.53
N ALA A 141 6.08 -7.38 2.25
CA ALA A 141 5.14 -6.68 3.12
C ALA A 141 4.63 -5.36 2.48
N TRP A 142 3.38 -5.02 2.75
CA TRP A 142 2.85 -3.72 2.39
C TRP A 142 3.24 -2.67 3.43
N LYS A 143 3.71 -1.51 2.96
CA LYS A 143 4.14 -0.39 3.79
C LYS A 143 3.51 0.89 3.31
N LEU A 144 3.03 1.73 4.22
CA LEU A 144 2.61 3.10 3.92
C LEU A 144 3.80 3.91 3.43
N HIS A 145 3.62 4.58 2.30
CA HIS A 145 4.66 5.41 1.68
C HIS A 145 4.27 6.88 1.69
N ARG A 146 3.00 7.17 1.39
CA ARG A 146 2.45 8.53 1.50
C ARG A 146 1.09 8.46 2.17
N ASP A 147 0.86 9.38 3.05
CA ASP A 147 -0.35 9.49 3.84
C ASP A 147 -0.79 10.95 3.87
N ILE A 148 -1.81 11.25 3.09
CA ILE A 148 -2.42 12.57 3.01
C ILE A 148 -3.89 12.48 3.39
N TRP A 149 -4.32 13.41 4.22
CA TRP A 149 -5.73 13.50 4.59
C TRP A 149 -6.22 14.94 4.59
N ASN A 150 -7.54 15.09 4.52
CA ASN A 150 -8.23 16.35 4.65
C ASN A 150 -9.48 16.19 5.51
N ASP A 151 -9.80 17.20 6.28
CA ASP A 151 -11.01 17.21 7.07
C ASP A 151 -12.26 17.31 6.20
N TYR A 152 -13.35 16.71 6.66
CA TYR A 152 -14.67 17.10 6.21
C TYR A 152 -15.08 18.43 6.86
N ALA A 153 -16.11 19.05 6.30
CA ALA A 153 -16.70 20.23 6.93
C ALA A 153 -17.04 19.96 8.41
N PRO A 154 -16.90 20.93 9.31
CA PRO A 154 -17.24 20.76 10.71
C PRO A 154 -18.62 20.15 10.88
N LEU A 155 -18.75 19.23 11.83
CA LEU A 155 -20.06 18.69 12.20
C LEU A 155 -20.95 19.88 12.63
N LYS A 156 -22.11 20.01 12.01
CA LYS A 156 -23.07 21.02 12.49
C LYS A 156 -23.32 20.71 13.95
N SER A 157 -23.06 21.68 14.84
CA SER A 157 -23.55 21.60 16.20
C SER A 157 -25.07 21.53 16.12
N ASP A 158 -25.66 20.44 16.60
CA ASP A 158 -27.09 20.39 16.81
C ASP A 158 -27.42 21.56 17.76
N GLY A 159 -27.94 22.63 17.17
CA GLY A 159 -28.36 23.81 17.94
C GLY A 159 -29.40 23.38 18.98
N ARG A 160 -29.01 23.38 20.23
CA ARG A 160 -29.92 23.44 21.36
C ARG A 160 -30.02 24.86 21.85
#